data_ae42f2a7e916b6cea57540abaabdb9d9
#
_entry.id   ae42f2a7e916b6cea57540abaabdb9d9
#
_cell.length_a   1.000
_cell.length_b   1.000
_cell.length_c   1.000
_cell.angle_alpha   90.00
_cell.angle_beta   90.00
_cell.angle_gamma   90.00
#
_symmetry.space_group_name_H-M   'P 1'
#
loop_
_entity.id
_entity.type
_entity.pdbx_description
1 polymer ?
#
loop_
_entity_poly.entity_id
_entity_poly.type
_entity_poly.pdbx_seq_one_letter_code
_entity_poly.pdbx_strand_id
1 'polypeptide(L)'
;MDNNKGDRVVERLLLNCDMGESFGSWRMGLDAEVMPYIDCANIACGYHAGDPSIMRRTVALALEHGVTIGAHPAYPDLVGFGRRSMACSPEEIRDLLHYQIGALEGICKV
;
A
#
# COMPACT_ATOMS: atom_id res chain seq x y z
N MET A 1 11.94 -13.80 -19.64
CA MET A 1 12.07 -14.49 -19.27
C MET A 1 12.22 -14.95 -19.22
N ASP A 2 12.60 -15.17 -19.25
CA ASP A 2 12.89 -15.94 -19.00
C ASP A 2 13.05 -16.36 -18.79
N ASN A 3 13.57 -16.46 -18.78
CA ASN A 3 13.84 -17.28 -18.52
C ASN A 3 13.98 -17.85 -18.53
N ASN A 4 14.54 -18.10 -18.57
CA ASN A 4 14.80 -19.06 -18.56
C ASN A 4 15.15 -19.42 -18.74
N LYS A 5 15.81 -19.40 -18.59
CA LYS A 5 16.24 -20.09 -18.55
C LYS A 5 16.28 -21.05 -18.46
N GLY A 6 16.33 -20.97 -18.70
CA GLY A 6 16.07 -21.89 -18.61
C GLY A 6 16.28 -22.79 -18.22
N ASP A 7 16.83 -22.89 -18.34
CA ASP A 7 17.17 -23.92 -17.79
C ASP A 7 16.89 -24.10 -16.48
N ARG A 8 17.10 -23.43 -15.83
CA ARG A 8 16.88 -23.66 -14.46
C ARG A 8 16.06 -22.52 -13.90
N VAL A 9 15.05 -22.84 -13.15
CA VAL A 9 14.21 -21.85 -12.50
C VAL A 9 14.73 -21.66 -11.09
N VAL A 10 15.10 -20.43 -10.78
CA VAL A 10 15.45 -20.07 -9.43
C VAL A 10 14.26 -19.39 -8.81
N GLU A 11 13.64 -20.07 -7.88
CA GLU A 11 12.50 -19.51 -7.16
C GLU A 11 12.99 -18.65 -6.02
N ARG A 12 12.32 -17.54 -5.80
CA ARG A 12 12.61 -16.71 -4.66
C ARG A 12 11.31 -16.24 -4.04
N LEU A 13 11.37 -16.00 -2.75
CA LEU A 13 10.23 -15.45 -2.04
C LEU A 13 10.14 -13.96 -2.34
N LEU A 14 8.92 -13.50 -2.57
CA LEU A 14 8.67 -12.08 -2.69
C LEU A 14 8.27 -11.55 -1.33
N LEU A 15 8.93 -10.48 -0.91
CA LEU A 15 8.64 -9.85 0.36
C LEU A 15 7.70 -8.67 0.13
N ASN A 16 6.64 -8.61 0.89
CA ASN A 16 5.75 -7.46 0.86
C ASN A 16 5.67 -6.85 2.24
N CYS A 17 5.32 -5.57 2.30
CA CYS A 17 5.27 -4.85 3.56
C CYS A 17 4.21 -3.78 3.48
N ASP A 18 3.48 -3.60 4.57
CA ASP A 18 2.53 -2.51 4.69
C ASP A 18 3.29 -1.22 4.87
N MET A 19 2.92 -0.20 4.10
CA MET A 19 3.65 1.05 4.03
C MET A 19 2.69 2.23 4.03
N GLY A 20 3.24 3.42 4.27
CA GLY A 20 2.46 4.64 4.19
C GLY A 20 1.44 4.77 5.29
N GLU A 21 1.73 4.23 6.46
CA GLU A 21 0.77 4.16 7.56
C GLU A 21 0.93 5.30 8.56
N SER A 22 1.84 6.23 8.32
CA SER A 22 1.90 7.46 9.12
C SER A 22 0.70 8.34 8.80
N PHE A 23 0.37 9.26 9.71
CA PHE A 23 -0.76 10.14 9.50
C PHE A 23 -0.44 11.50 10.08
N GLY A 24 -0.40 12.53 9.24
CA GLY A 24 -0.02 13.86 9.67
C GLY A 24 1.38 13.85 10.28
N SER A 25 1.49 14.33 11.52
CA SER A 25 2.75 14.32 12.24
C SER A 25 3.01 13.01 12.98
N TRP A 26 2.04 12.12 13.00
CA TRP A 26 2.16 10.82 13.66
C TRP A 26 2.89 9.86 12.74
N ARG A 27 4.06 9.41 13.17
CA ARG A 27 4.89 8.53 12.37
C ARG A 27 4.69 7.08 12.75
N MET A 28 4.67 6.21 11.74
CA MET A 28 4.53 4.78 11.93
C MET A 28 5.38 4.07 10.89
N GLY A 29 6.23 3.15 11.34
CA GLY A 29 7.07 2.37 10.45
C GLY A 29 8.35 3.09 10.05
N LEU A 30 9.16 2.40 9.27
CA LEU A 30 10.45 2.88 8.80
C LEU A 30 10.53 2.70 7.28
N ASP A 31 9.58 3.32 6.58
CA ASP A 31 9.37 3.06 5.15
C ASP A 31 10.63 3.28 4.32
N ALA A 32 11.33 4.40 4.55
CA ALA A 32 12.51 4.71 3.74
C ALA A 32 13.62 3.70 3.94
N GLU A 33 13.76 3.18 5.15
CA GLU A 33 14.82 2.21 5.46
C GLU A 33 14.48 0.81 4.98
N VAL A 34 13.21 0.47 4.90
CA VAL A 34 12.76 -0.87 4.53
C VAL A 34 12.55 -1.02 3.03
N MET A 35 12.14 0.05 2.36
CA MET A 35 11.77 0.00 0.94
C MET A 35 12.82 -0.68 0.05
N PRO A 36 14.13 -0.47 0.25
CA PRO A 36 15.11 -1.12 -0.62
C PRO A 36 15.15 -2.65 -0.52
N TYR A 37 14.53 -3.22 0.50
CA TYR A 37 14.63 -4.66 0.76
C TYR A 37 13.37 -5.44 0.45
N ILE A 38 12.33 -4.79 -0.08
CA ILE A 38 11.06 -5.47 -0.34
C ILE A 38 10.76 -5.47 -1.83
N ASP A 39 9.84 -6.34 -2.22
CA ASP A 39 9.41 -6.46 -3.61
C ASP A 39 8.08 -5.78 -3.87
N CYS A 40 7.21 -5.75 -2.87
CA CYS A 40 5.87 -5.21 -3.00
C CYS A 40 5.53 -4.36 -1.77
N ALA A 41 4.89 -3.23 -1.99
CA ALA A 41 4.46 -2.36 -0.92
C ALA A 41 2.93 -2.28 -0.93
N ASN A 42 2.31 -2.57 0.22
CA ASN A 42 0.86 -2.46 0.38
C ASN A 42 0.59 -1.10 1.00
N ILE A 43 0.18 -0.14 0.18
CA ILE A 43 0.14 1.27 0.60
C ILE A 43 -1.22 1.62 1.17
N ALA A 44 -1.22 2.15 2.39
CA ALA A 44 -2.44 2.58 3.07
C ALA A 44 -3.13 3.67 2.27
N CYS A 45 -4.46 3.63 2.26
CA CYS A 45 -5.28 4.46 1.39
C CYS A 45 -6.06 5.55 2.13
N GLY A 46 -5.65 5.87 3.35
CA GLY A 46 -6.14 7.03 4.06
C GLY A 46 -7.27 6.78 5.05
N TYR A 47 -7.93 5.62 4.98
CA TYR A 47 -9.06 5.36 5.85
C TYR A 47 -8.66 4.73 7.18
N HIS A 48 -7.68 3.84 7.19
CA HIS A 48 -7.19 3.30 8.45
C HIS A 48 -5.86 3.91 8.84
N ALA A 49 -5.13 4.45 7.90
CA ALA A 49 -3.82 5.06 8.10
C ALA A 49 -3.43 5.79 6.84
N GLY A 50 -2.43 6.66 6.94
CA GLY A 50 -1.96 7.42 5.79
C GLY A 50 -2.80 8.66 5.55
N ASP A 51 -2.28 9.57 4.76
CA ASP A 51 -2.98 10.77 4.31
C ASP A 51 -2.45 11.09 2.90
N PRO A 52 -3.03 12.10 2.21
CA PRO A 52 -2.62 12.35 0.82
C PRO A 52 -1.13 12.61 0.64
N SER A 53 -0.50 13.33 1.55
CA SER A 53 0.94 13.62 1.45
C SER A 53 1.77 12.38 1.73
N ILE A 54 1.38 11.59 2.71
CA ILE A 54 2.07 10.34 3.04
C ILE A 54 1.95 9.39 1.85
N MET A 55 0.76 9.27 1.25
CA MET A 55 0.56 8.41 0.10
C MET A 55 1.47 8.82 -1.06
N ARG A 56 1.53 10.11 -1.35
CA ARG A 56 2.37 10.61 -2.44
C ARG A 56 3.83 10.29 -2.20
N ARG A 57 4.32 10.51 -0.99
CA ARG A 57 5.72 10.25 -0.67
C ARG A 57 6.04 8.76 -0.70
N THR A 58 5.11 7.93 -0.24
CA THR A 58 5.30 6.48 -0.24
C THR A 58 5.32 5.93 -1.65
N VAL A 59 4.44 6.43 -2.52
CA VAL A 59 4.43 6.04 -3.93
C VAL A 59 5.75 6.43 -4.59
N ALA A 60 6.22 7.66 -4.37
CA ALA A 60 7.47 8.11 -4.97
C ALA A 60 8.63 7.23 -4.51
N LEU A 61 8.65 6.88 -3.23
CA LEU A 61 9.71 6.04 -2.67
C LEU A 61 9.68 4.64 -3.29
N ALA A 62 8.48 4.07 -3.46
CA ALA A 62 8.33 2.75 -4.08
C ALA A 62 8.81 2.78 -5.52
N LEU A 63 8.45 3.81 -6.27
CA LEU A 63 8.87 3.93 -7.67
C LEU A 63 10.38 4.09 -7.77
N GLU A 64 10.97 4.85 -6.86
CA GLU A 64 12.43 5.04 -6.84
C GLU A 64 13.17 3.72 -6.67
N HIS A 65 12.62 2.81 -5.88
CA HIS A 65 13.27 1.53 -5.60
C HIS A 65 12.73 0.38 -6.45
N GLY A 66 11.89 0.66 -7.43
CA GLY A 66 11.35 -0.37 -8.31
C GLY A 66 10.44 -1.36 -7.61
N VAL A 67 9.76 -0.93 -6.56
CA VAL A 67 8.88 -1.78 -5.76
C VAL A 67 7.48 -1.77 -6.36
N THR A 68 6.86 -2.94 -6.45
CA THR A 68 5.51 -3.08 -6.96
C THR A 68 4.52 -2.49 -5.94
N ILE A 69 3.61 -1.66 -6.42
CA ILE A 69 2.65 -0.98 -5.56
C ILE A 69 1.32 -1.71 -5.56
N GLY A 70 0.81 -2.00 -4.38
CA GLY A 70 -0.52 -2.55 -4.19
C GLY A 70 -1.30 -1.68 -3.22
N ALA A 71 -2.61 -1.70 -3.33
CA ALA A 71 -3.47 -0.94 -2.45
C ALA A 71 -3.75 -1.71 -1.17
N HIS A 72 -3.78 -0.98 -0.06
CA HIS A 72 -4.13 -1.53 1.24
C HIS A 72 -5.32 -0.75 1.80
N PRO A 73 -6.52 -0.97 1.25
CA PRO A 73 -7.72 -0.28 1.72
C PRO A 73 -8.24 -0.93 3.00
N ALA A 74 -9.04 -0.17 3.74
CA ALA A 74 -9.62 -0.67 4.97
C ALA A 74 -10.89 0.11 5.29
N TYR A 75 -11.54 -0.23 6.39
CA TYR A 75 -12.67 0.54 6.90
C TYR A 75 -12.21 1.93 7.34
N PRO A 76 -13.10 2.93 7.30
CA PRO A 76 -12.76 4.29 7.73
C PRO A 76 -12.68 4.37 9.25
N ASP A 77 -11.62 3.88 9.81
CA ASP A 77 -11.44 3.70 11.23
C ASP A 77 -9.98 3.94 11.61
N LEU A 78 -9.59 5.20 11.70
CA LEU A 78 -8.23 5.55 12.09
C LEU A 78 -7.89 5.06 13.49
N VAL A 79 -8.84 5.21 14.42
CA VAL A 79 -8.60 4.86 15.81
C VAL A 79 -8.34 3.37 15.98
N GLY A 80 -9.12 2.54 15.29
CA GLY A 80 -8.97 1.09 15.35
C GLY A 80 -8.09 0.51 14.27
N PHE A 81 -7.43 1.37 13.50
CA PHE A 81 -6.53 0.95 12.43
C PHE A 81 -7.26 0.08 11.40
N GLY A 82 -8.54 0.37 11.19
CA GLY A 82 -9.37 -0.35 10.23
C GLY A 82 -9.75 -1.76 10.65
N ARG A 83 -9.44 -2.16 11.87
CA ARG A 83 -9.61 -3.55 12.30
C ARG A 83 -10.86 -3.79 13.13
N ARG A 84 -11.57 -2.72 13.51
CA ARG A 84 -12.81 -2.89 14.25
C ARG A 84 -13.93 -3.24 13.28
N SER A 85 -14.85 -4.11 13.71
CA SER A 85 -15.99 -4.48 12.90
C SER A 85 -16.87 -3.27 12.67
N MET A 86 -17.34 -3.12 11.43
CA MET A 86 -18.26 -2.05 11.06
C MET A 86 -19.38 -2.64 10.23
N ALA A 87 -20.59 -2.21 10.53
CA ALA A 87 -21.77 -2.71 9.82
C ALA A 87 -21.94 -1.92 8.53
N CYS A 88 -21.33 -2.42 7.47
CA CYS A 88 -21.43 -1.81 6.14
C CYS A 88 -22.18 -2.74 5.21
N SER A 89 -23.01 -2.16 4.34
CA SER A 89 -23.67 -2.93 3.30
C SER A 89 -22.65 -3.31 2.22
N PRO A 90 -22.94 -4.32 1.39
CA PRO A 90 -22.05 -4.65 0.27
C PRO A 90 -21.81 -3.46 -0.66
N GLU A 91 -22.82 -2.61 -0.86
CA GLU A 91 -22.67 -1.43 -1.68
C GLU A 91 -21.73 -0.42 -1.06
N GLU A 92 -21.85 -0.21 0.24
CA GLU A 92 -20.94 0.69 0.96
C GLU A 92 -19.50 0.18 0.90
N ILE A 93 -19.30 -1.13 1.03
CA ILE A 93 -17.97 -1.71 0.94
C ILE A 93 -17.41 -1.49 -0.45
N ARG A 94 -18.21 -1.65 -1.49
CA ARG A 94 -17.74 -1.39 -2.86
C ARG A 94 -17.32 0.06 -3.02
N ASP A 95 -18.09 0.97 -2.48
CA ASP A 95 -17.77 2.39 -2.58
C ASP A 95 -16.49 2.73 -1.82
N LEU A 96 -16.29 2.15 -0.63
CA LEU A 96 -15.08 2.35 0.15
C LEU A 96 -13.85 1.87 -0.64
N LEU A 97 -13.97 0.73 -1.30
CA LEU A 97 -12.85 0.19 -2.08
C LEU A 97 -12.56 1.04 -3.30
N HIS A 98 -13.59 1.43 -4.04
CA HIS A 98 -13.40 2.27 -5.23
C HIS A 98 -12.73 3.59 -4.88
N TYR A 99 -13.16 4.20 -3.78
CA TYR A 99 -12.60 5.48 -3.36
C TYR A 99 -11.11 5.35 -3.02
N GLN A 100 -10.78 4.36 -2.21
CA GLN A 100 -9.42 4.18 -1.74
C GLN A 100 -8.47 3.76 -2.85
N ILE A 101 -8.88 2.79 -3.65
CA ILE A 101 -8.04 2.31 -4.76
C ILE A 101 -7.91 3.39 -5.82
N GLY A 102 -8.97 4.13 -6.09
CA GLY A 102 -8.94 5.22 -7.04
C GLY A 102 -7.99 6.34 -6.61
N ALA A 103 -7.97 6.64 -5.31
CA ALA A 103 -7.07 7.67 -4.79
C ALA A 103 -5.60 7.25 -5.01
N LEU A 104 -5.28 6.01 -4.72
CA LEU A 104 -3.91 5.51 -4.91
C LEU A 104 -3.55 5.51 -6.39
N GLU A 105 -4.45 5.03 -7.24
CA GLU A 105 -4.19 4.98 -8.67
C GLU A 105 -3.95 6.39 -9.23
N GLY A 106 -4.76 7.35 -8.80
CA GLY A 106 -4.58 8.73 -9.22
C GLY A 106 -3.23 9.30 -8.85
N ILE A 107 -2.77 9.00 -7.65
CA ILE A 107 -1.47 9.48 -7.18
C ILE A 107 -0.34 8.79 -7.93
N CYS A 108 -0.48 7.52 -8.22
CA CYS A 108 0.54 6.78 -8.97
C CYS A 108 0.74 7.34 -10.38
N LYS A 109 -0.27 7.97 -10.95
CA LYS A 109 -0.20 8.48 -12.32
C LYS A 109 0.36 9.88 -12.44
N VAL A 110 0.61 10.54 -11.31
CA VAL A 110 1.12 11.92 -11.33
C VAL A 110 2.67 11.97 -11.27
#